data_6a0c0cbd56dba1534a20b16151ea7721
#
_entry.id   6a0c0cbd56dba1534a20b16151ea7721
#
_cell.length_a   1.000
_cell.length_b   1.000
_cell.length_c   1.000
_cell.angle_alpha   90.00
_cell.angle_beta   90.00
_cell.angle_gamma   90.00
#
_symmetry.space_group_name_H-M   'P 1'
#
loop_
_entity.id
_entity.type
_entity.pdbx_description
1 polymer ?
#
loop_
_entity_poly.entity_id
_entity_poly.type
_entity_poly.pdbx_seq_one_letter_code
_entity_poly.pdbx_strand_id
1 'polypeptide(L)'
;EDALAGARDIIAEWVNEDDGARGLMRTLFAEKGVFRTKVVAGKEVEGAKYRDYFDWEEPVVKAPSHRILAMRRGEREGFLSLRIAPPEDEALGILESLFVNGESAASFQVKAAVHDSYGRLLAPAMETEIRVATKERADRSAIRVFAENLRELLLASPLGQKRVLAIDPGFRTGCKVVCLDAQGKLLQAETIYPLGSEGPKEKAAATLRELCRRFQVEAVAVGNGTGGRETEAFVRELGLSETIPVVLVNESGASVYSASEVARAEFSDHDVTVRGAVSIGRRLMDPLAELVKIDPKAIGVGQYQHDVDQRALKQSLDDVVVSCVNAVGVEVNTASEQLLTYVSGLGPQLARNIVAYRNENGPFGSRGELRKVPRLGPKSFEQCAGFLRIRNGKNPLDGSAVHPESYHVVETMARDLGCAVADLMKTEELRRRIDPSRYVTDTVGLPTLTDILEELAKPGRDPRREFEAFSFAEGVETMEDLRPGMWLPGIVTNITAFGAFVDIGVHQDGLVHVS
;
A
#
# COMPACT_ATOMS: atom_id res chain seq x y z
N GLU A 1 3.17 -21.86 61.33
CA GLU A 1 2.60 -21.03 60.23
C GLU A 1 3.56 -20.96 59.04
N ASP A 2 4.86 -20.75 59.23
CA ASP A 2 5.87 -20.63 58.16
C ASP A 2 5.97 -21.92 57.29
N ALA A 3 5.90 -23.10 57.90
CA ALA A 3 5.94 -24.34 57.17
C ALA A 3 4.70 -24.56 56.25
N LEU A 4 3.52 -24.10 56.69
CA LEU A 4 2.30 -24.15 55.85
C LEU A 4 2.35 -23.09 54.74
N ALA A 5 2.92 -21.93 54.99
CA ALA A 5 3.14 -20.91 53.96
C ALA A 5 4.08 -21.43 52.86
N GLY A 6 5.25 -22.01 53.28
CA GLY A 6 6.19 -22.60 52.33
C GLY A 6 5.60 -23.79 51.54
N ALA A 7 4.75 -24.61 52.18
CA ALA A 7 4.05 -25.69 51.46
C ALA A 7 3.05 -25.15 50.41
N ARG A 8 2.33 -24.07 50.73
CA ARG A 8 1.44 -23.40 49.75
C ARG A 8 2.21 -22.82 48.58
N ASP A 9 3.39 -22.19 48.84
CA ASP A 9 4.22 -21.66 47.76
C ASP A 9 4.68 -22.76 46.80
N ILE A 10 5.13 -23.91 47.32
CA ILE A 10 5.52 -25.06 46.49
C ILE A 10 4.34 -25.57 45.67
N ILE A 11 3.15 -25.70 46.28
CA ILE A 11 1.95 -26.16 45.60
C ILE A 11 1.55 -25.12 44.50
N ALA A 12 1.66 -23.83 44.78
CA ALA A 12 1.36 -22.78 43.82
C ALA A 12 2.29 -22.84 42.59
N GLU A 13 3.58 -23.13 42.79
CA GLU A 13 4.52 -23.37 41.70
C GLU A 13 4.16 -24.61 40.87
N TRP A 14 3.83 -25.75 41.54
CA TRP A 14 3.41 -26.97 40.84
C TRP A 14 2.16 -26.75 40.00
N VAL A 15 1.15 -26.03 40.50
CA VAL A 15 -0.05 -25.67 39.77
C VAL A 15 0.31 -24.81 38.55
N ASN A 16 1.21 -23.83 38.69
CA ASN A 16 1.67 -22.99 37.60
C ASN A 16 2.47 -23.75 36.53
N GLU A 17 3.21 -24.78 36.91
CA GLU A 17 4.04 -25.60 36.00
C GLU A 17 3.26 -26.76 35.36
N ASP A 18 2.05 -27.06 35.83
CA ASP A 18 1.23 -28.12 35.25
C ASP A 18 0.76 -27.84 33.84
N ASP A 19 1.16 -28.68 32.90
CA ASP A 19 0.84 -28.49 31.47
C ASP A 19 -0.66 -28.51 31.19
N GLY A 20 -1.43 -29.32 31.92
CA GLY A 20 -2.89 -29.41 31.79
C GLY A 20 -3.57 -28.13 32.24
N ALA A 21 -3.19 -27.61 33.41
CA ALA A 21 -3.68 -26.34 33.96
C ALA A 21 -3.35 -25.17 32.99
N ARG A 22 -2.10 -25.08 32.52
CA ARG A 22 -1.69 -24.06 31.56
C ARG A 22 -2.47 -24.17 30.24
N GLY A 23 -2.69 -25.37 29.74
CA GLY A 23 -3.46 -25.63 28.52
C GLY A 23 -4.91 -25.13 28.63
N LEU A 24 -5.58 -25.46 29.75
CA LEU A 24 -6.94 -25.00 30.01
C LEU A 24 -7.02 -23.50 30.21
N MET A 25 -6.06 -22.91 30.92
CA MET A 25 -6.01 -21.45 31.10
C MET A 25 -5.74 -20.70 29.75
N ARG A 26 -4.85 -21.19 28.89
CA ARG A 26 -4.68 -20.62 27.54
C ARG A 26 -5.98 -20.62 26.76
N THR A 27 -6.70 -21.73 26.76
CA THR A 27 -7.99 -21.85 26.09
C THR A 27 -9.00 -20.87 26.69
N LEU A 28 -9.09 -20.80 28.02
CA LEU A 28 -10.00 -19.87 28.68
C LEU A 28 -9.69 -18.41 28.38
N PHE A 29 -8.43 -18.01 28.44
CA PHE A 29 -8.00 -16.64 28.08
C PHE A 29 -8.26 -16.32 26.60
N ALA A 30 -8.08 -17.29 25.70
CA ALA A 30 -8.33 -17.10 24.28
C ALA A 30 -9.83 -16.97 23.97
N GLU A 31 -10.70 -17.79 24.59
CA GLU A 31 -12.12 -17.85 24.29
C GLU A 31 -12.97 -16.86 25.09
N LYS A 32 -12.63 -16.66 26.36
CA LYS A 32 -13.41 -15.83 27.30
C LYS A 32 -12.64 -14.62 27.85
N GLY A 33 -11.40 -14.41 27.43
CA GLY A 33 -10.62 -13.24 27.79
C GLY A 33 -11.31 -11.95 27.32
N VAL A 34 -11.24 -10.91 28.14
CA VAL A 34 -11.80 -9.59 27.88
C VAL A 34 -10.69 -8.56 27.97
N PHE A 35 -10.53 -7.74 26.93
CA PHE A 35 -9.76 -6.52 27.01
C PHE A 35 -10.48 -5.54 27.93
N ARG A 36 -9.77 -4.99 28.90
CA ARG A 36 -10.23 -3.90 29.76
C ARG A 36 -9.23 -2.77 29.73
N THR A 37 -9.67 -1.59 29.30
CA THR A 37 -8.85 -0.39 29.32
C THR A 37 -9.43 0.65 30.25
N LYS A 38 -8.55 1.38 30.92
CA LYS A 38 -8.91 2.56 31.74
C LYS A 38 -7.91 3.67 31.47
N VAL A 39 -8.38 4.92 31.50
CA VAL A 39 -7.48 6.07 31.45
C VAL A 39 -6.56 6.08 32.68
N VAL A 40 -5.31 6.43 32.48
CA VAL A 40 -4.37 6.66 33.57
C VAL A 40 -4.77 7.96 34.30
N ALA A 41 -4.89 7.90 35.62
CA ALA A 41 -5.33 9.04 36.42
C ALA A 41 -4.51 10.31 36.12
N GLY A 42 -5.21 11.42 35.85
CA GLY A 42 -4.62 12.71 35.51
C GLY A 42 -4.18 12.86 34.04
N LYS A 43 -4.47 11.87 33.19
CA LYS A 43 -4.15 11.90 31.75
C LYS A 43 -5.35 12.08 30.82
N GLU A 44 -6.49 12.46 31.36
CA GLU A 44 -7.76 12.57 30.62
C GLU A 44 -7.70 13.64 29.52
N VAL A 45 -7.03 14.75 29.75
CA VAL A 45 -6.93 15.87 28.80
C VAL A 45 -5.88 15.56 27.72
N GLU A 46 -4.69 15.14 28.16
CA GLU A 46 -3.58 14.80 27.21
C GLU A 46 -3.93 13.58 26.34
N GLY A 47 -4.63 12.60 26.92
CA GLY A 47 -5.07 11.38 26.27
C GLY A 47 -6.39 11.48 25.50
N ALA A 48 -6.95 12.68 25.27
CA ALA A 48 -8.28 12.89 24.68
C ALA A 48 -8.51 12.13 23.35
N LYS A 49 -7.45 11.88 22.56
CA LYS A 49 -7.50 11.07 21.32
C LYS A 49 -7.86 9.60 21.56
N TYR A 50 -7.77 9.12 22.81
CA TYR A 50 -8.16 7.76 23.23
C TYR A 50 -9.43 7.72 24.06
N ARG A 51 -10.24 8.81 24.05
CA ARG A 51 -11.42 8.94 24.89
C ARG A 51 -12.37 7.73 24.79
N ASP A 52 -12.54 7.15 23.61
CA ASP A 52 -13.38 5.98 23.39
C ASP A 52 -12.93 4.73 24.14
N TYR A 53 -11.67 4.73 24.60
CA TYR A 53 -11.04 3.61 25.33
C TYR A 53 -10.77 3.95 26.82
N PHE A 54 -11.31 5.04 27.35
CA PHE A 54 -11.07 5.46 28.75
C PHE A 54 -11.70 4.52 29.78
N ASP A 55 -12.80 3.87 29.42
CA ASP A 55 -13.45 2.80 30.17
C ASP A 55 -14.10 1.84 29.18
N TRP A 56 -13.30 0.92 28.64
CA TRP A 56 -13.71 0.04 27.56
C TRP A 56 -13.50 -1.42 27.91
N GLU A 57 -14.51 -2.23 27.60
CA GLU A 57 -14.43 -3.69 27.69
C GLU A 57 -14.84 -4.34 26.37
N GLU A 58 -14.03 -5.31 25.91
CA GLU A 58 -14.31 -6.04 24.67
C GLU A 58 -13.74 -7.46 24.72
N PRO A 59 -14.54 -8.51 24.36
CA PRO A 59 -14.04 -9.87 24.28
C PRO A 59 -12.88 -10.00 23.28
N VAL A 60 -11.83 -10.71 23.66
CA VAL A 60 -10.62 -10.97 22.85
C VAL A 60 -10.98 -11.55 21.48
N VAL A 61 -11.95 -12.45 21.42
CA VAL A 61 -12.39 -13.13 20.19
C VAL A 61 -13.00 -12.14 19.20
N LYS A 62 -13.70 -11.10 19.68
CA LYS A 62 -14.44 -10.13 18.86
C LYS A 62 -13.63 -8.87 18.52
N ALA A 63 -12.56 -8.59 19.26
CA ALA A 63 -11.79 -7.38 19.11
C ALA A 63 -11.10 -7.30 17.73
N PRO A 64 -11.45 -6.32 16.88
CA PRO A 64 -10.83 -6.14 15.58
C PRO A 64 -9.42 -5.55 15.72
N SER A 65 -8.57 -5.77 14.71
CA SER A 65 -7.15 -5.40 14.74
C SER A 65 -6.90 -3.93 15.03
N HIS A 66 -7.69 -3.02 14.44
CA HIS A 66 -7.51 -1.58 14.65
C HIS A 66 -7.75 -1.15 16.10
N ARG A 67 -8.72 -1.78 16.82
CA ARG A 67 -8.96 -1.49 18.24
C ARG A 67 -7.85 -2.04 19.12
N ILE A 68 -7.38 -3.26 18.83
CA ILE A 68 -6.21 -3.84 19.54
C ILE A 68 -5.01 -2.91 19.39
N LEU A 69 -4.71 -2.45 18.16
CA LEU A 69 -3.60 -1.54 17.91
C LEU A 69 -3.80 -0.17 18.59
N ALA A 70 -5.03 0.38 18.60
CA ALA A 70 -5.36 1.62 19.29
C ALA A 70 -5.12 1.53 20.80
N MET A 71 -5.66 0.47 21.46
CA MET A 71 -5.49 0.24 22.89
C MET A 71 -4.02 0.05 23.26
N ARG A 72 -3.28 -0.74 22.46
CA ARG A 72 -1.82 -0.97 22.67
C ARG A 72 -1.00 0.30 22.45
N ARG A 73 -1.36 1.17 21.50
CA ARG A 73 -0.73 2.47 21.31
C ARG A 73 -1.00 3.37 22.53
N GLY A 74 -2.25 3.44 22.99
CA GLY A 74 -2.62 4.23 24.17
C GLY A 74 -1.90 3.79 25.44
N GLU A 75 -1.71 2.47 25.63
CA GLU A 75 -0.91 1.91 26.72
C GLU A 75 0.57 2.28 26.59
N ARG A 76 1.17 2.12 25.41
CA ARG A 76 2.58 2.47 25.15
C ARG A 76 2.88 3.96 25.34
N GLU A 77 1.93 4.82 25.00
CA GLU A 77 2.02 6.26 25.18
C GLU A 77 1.71 6.71 26.63
N GLY A 78 1.32 5.77 27.51
CA GLY A 78 1.07 6.04 28.93
C GLY A 78 -0.26 6.73 29.24
N PHE A 79 -1.22 6.70 28.31
CA PHE A 79 -2.56 7.26 28.49
C PHE A 79 -3.60 6.24 28.97
N LEU A 80 -3.41 4.97 28.61
CA LEU A 80 -4.29 3.89 29.00
C LEU A 80 -3.54 2.86 29.85
N SER A 81 -4.26 2.26 30.80
CA SER A 81 -3.91 0.96 31.37
C SER A 81 -4.71 -0.11 30.63
N LEU A 82 -4.07 -1.24 30.28
CA LEU A 82 -4.68 -2.34 29.56
C LEU A 82 -4.54 -3.63 30.37
N ARG A 83 -5.63 -4.38 30.50
CA ARG A 83 -5.66 -5.69 31.12
C ARG A 83 -6.41 -6.66 30.22
N ILE A 84 -6.02 -7.93 30.27
CA ILE A 84 -6.71 -9.03 29.58
C ILE A 84 -6.88 -10.18 30.56
N ALA A 85 -8.13 -10.45 30.92
CA ALA A 85 -8.45 -11.57 31.82
C ALA A 85 -9.82 -12.16 31.47
N PRO A 86 -10.01 -13.47 31.66
CA PRO A 86 -11.34 -14.08 31.66
C PRO A 86 -12.07 -13.80 32.99
N PRO A 87 -13.33 -14.26 33.16
CA PRO A 87 -14.00 -14.27 34.46
C PRO A 87 -13.20 -15.09 35.47
N GLU A 88 -12.84 -14.49 36.61
CA GLU A 88 -11.96 -15.06 37.61
C GLU A 88 -12.57 -16.32 38.24
N ASP A 89 -13.88 -16.29 38.54
CA ASP A 89 -14.61 -17.43 39.11
C ASP A 89 -14.53 -18.68 38.23
N GLU A 90 -14.58 -18.51 36.90
CA GLU A 90 -14.45 -19.64 35.98
C GLU A 90 -13.03 -20.20 35.98
N ALA A 91 -12.02 -19.33 35.99
CA ALA A 91 -10.63 -19.75 36.04
C ALA A 91 -10.31 -20.52 37.33
N LEU A 92 -10.73 -19.99 38.47
CA LEU A 92 -10.58 -20.62 39.76
C LEU A 92 -11.36 -21.93 39.84
N GLY A 93 -12.60 -21.98 39.34
CA GLY A 93 -13.41 -23.20 39.31
C GLY A 93 -12.75 -24.34 38.52
N ILE A 94 -12.12 -24.05 37.38
CA ILE A 94 -11.36 -25.01 36.59
C ILE A 94 -10.16 -25.54 37.40
N LEU A 95 -9.37 -24.64 37.97
CA LEU A 95 -8.18 -25.02 38.72
C LEU A 95 -8.52 -25.78 40.02
N GLU A 96 -9.56 -25.35 40.75
CA GLU A 96 -10.05 -26.07 41.92
C GLU A 96 -10.49 -27.51 41.57
N SER A 97 -11.17 -27.70 40.45
CA SER A 97 -11.61 -29.02 40.00
C SER A 97 -10.45 -29.96 39.66
N LEU A 98 -9.30 -29.43 39.29
CA LEU A 98 -8.10 -30.21 38.97
C LEU A 98 -7.31 -30.63 40.23
N PHE A 99 -7.19 -29.71 41.19
CA PHE A 99 -6.23 -29.89 42.28
C PHE A 99 -6.84 -30.04 43.66
N VAL A 100 -8.10 -29.63 43.88
CA VAL A 100 -8.72 -29.67 45.22
C VAL A 100 -9.60 -30.92 45.36
N ASN A 101 -9.21 -31.83 46.25
CA ASN A 101 -9.93 -33.06 46.50
C ASN A 101 -10.51 -33.08 47.93
N GLY A 102 -11.85 -33.16 48.01
CA GLY A 102 -12.57 -33.26 49.29
C GLY A 102 -12.62 -31.96 50.10
N GLU A 103 -13.03 -32.04 51.37
CA GLU A 103 -13.28 -30.88 52.24
C GLU A 103 -12.45 -30.93 53.54
N SER A 104 -11.26 -31.51 53.51
CA SER A 104 -10.37 -31.60 54.65
C SER A 104 -9.62 -30.28 54.91
N ALA A 105 -9.03 -30.14 56.10
CA ALA A 105 -8.15 -29.01 56.41
C ALA A 105 -6.97 -28.88 55.40
N ALA A 106 -6.47 -30.01 54.87
CA ALA A 106 -5.46 -30.02 53.84
C ALA A 106 -6.02 -29.51 52.49
N SER A 107 -7.26 -29.88 52.13
CA SER A 107 -7.93 -29.37 50.91
C SER A 107 -8.09 -27.87 50.94
N PHE A 108 -8.37 -27.25 52.08
CA PHE A 108 -8.42 -25.80 52.22
C PHE A 108 -7.06 -25.14 51.98
N GLN A 109 -5.95 -25.78 52.39
CA GLN A 109 -4.60 -25.27 52.14
C GLN A 109 -4.24 -25.35 50.63
N VAL A 110 -4.61 -26.46 49.99
CA VAL A 110 -4.45 -26.62 48.53
C VAL A 110 -5.28 -25.57 47.77
N LYS A 111 -6.53 -25.36 48.14
CA LYS A 111 -7.38 -24.35 47.55
C LYS A 111 -6.75 -22.94 47.68
N ALA A 112 -6.25 -22.58 48.84
CA ALA A 112 -5.55 -21.32 49.06
C ALA A 112 -4.30 -21.17 48.14
N ALA A 113 -3.54 -22.27 47.98
CA ALA A 113 -2.37 -22.30 47.09
C ALA A 113 -2.76 -22.18 45.61
N VAL A 114 -3.88 -22.82 45.19
CA VAL A 114 -4.43 -22.67 43.82
C VAL A 114 -4.83 -21.23 43.52
N HIS A 115 -5.51 -20.57 44.46
CA HIS A 115 -5.89 -19.14 44.31
C HIS A 115 -4.66 -18.22 44.22
N ASP A 116 -3.65 -18.47 45.07
CA ASP A 116 -2.38 -17.74 45.01
C ASP A 116 -1.65 -17.98 43.68
N SER A 117 -1.56 -19.26 43.27
CA SER A 117 -0.98 -19.62 41.96
C SER A 117 -1.64 -18.88 40.81
N TYR A 118 -2.97 -18.83 40.75
CA TYR A 118 -3.69 -18.11 39.73
C TYR A 118 -3.38 -16.61 39.75
N GLY A 119 -3.57 -15.97 40.90
CA GLY A 119 -3.41 -14.50 40.99
C GLY A 119 -1.98 -14.01 40.75
N ARG A 120 -0.99 -14.71 41.31
CA ARG A 120 0.41 -14.31 41.32
C ARG A 120 1.23 -14.85 40.14
N LEU A 121 0.93 -16.03 39.64
CA LEU A 121 1.75 -16.75 38.66
C LEU A 121 1.03 -16.97 37.32
N LEU A 122 -0.10 -17.73 37.33
CA LEU A 122 -0.76 -18.16 36.10
C LEU A 122 -1.42 -17.00 35.33
N ALA A 123 -2.24 -16.16 35.98
CA ALA A 123 -2.97 -15.12 35.31
C ALA A 123 -2.02 -14.09 34.67
N PRO A 124 -0.95 -13.59 35.33
CA PRO A 124 0.04 -12.73 34.67
C PRO A 124 0.78 -13.39 33.51
N ALA A 125 1.10 -14.68 33.62
CA ALA A 125 1.74 -15.43 32.54
C ALA A 125 0.80 -15.60 31.34
N MET A 126 -0.46 -16.00 31.56
CA MET A 126 -1.47 -16.12 30.50
C MET A 126 -1.84 -14.77 29.89
N GLU A 127 -1.93 -13.70 30.69
CA GLU A 127 -2.12 -12.36 30.17
C GLU A 127 -0.97 -11.97 29.22
N THR A 128 0.26 -12.28 29.56
CA THR A 128 1.42 -12.03 28.71
C THR A 128 1.33 -12.82 27.40
N GLU A 129 1.02 -14.11 27.47
CA GLU A 129 0.87 -14.96 26.28
C GLU A 129 -0.25 -14.45 25.35
N ILE A 130 -1.43 -14.12 25.88
CA ILE A 130 -2.57 -13.64 25.07
C ILE A 130 -2.32 -12.23 24.51
N ARG A 131 -1.58 -11.39 25.21
CA ARG A 131 -1.14 -10.07 24.72
C ARG A 131 -0.27 -10.22 23.46
N VAL A 132 0.68 -11.16 23.46
CA VAL A 132 1.53 -11.45 22.30
C VAL A 132 0.69 -12.01 21.14
N ALA A 133 -0.09 -13.05 21.41
CA ALA A 133 -0.90 -13.70 20.38
C ALA A 133 -1.91 -12.76 19.70
N THR A 134 -2.58 -11.90 20.49
CA THR A 134 -3.53 -10.91 19.97
C THR A 134 -2.83 -9.80 19.17
N LYS A 135 -1.63 -9.37 19.61
CA LYS A 135 -0.83 -8.40 18.86
C LYS A 135 -0.38 -8.95 17.50
N GLU A 136 0.14 -10.17 17.45
CA GLU A 136 0.54 -10.82 16.21
C GLU A 136 -0.64 -11.02 15.24
N ARG A 137 -1.82 -11.38 15.76
CA ARG A 137 -3.05 -11.47 14.96
C ARG A 137 -3.43 -10.12 14.39
N ALA A 138 -3.38 -9.06 15.21
CA ALA A 138 -3.69 -7.70 14.79
C ALA A 138 -2.71 -7.19 13.74
N ASP A 139 -1.41 -7.45 13.92
CA ASP A 139 -0.36 -7.07 12.97
C ASP A 139 -0.57 -7.72 11.61
N ARG A 140 -0.74 -9.05 11.57
CA ARG A 140 -0.99 -9.78 10.31
C ARG A 140 -2.22 -9.24 9.56
N SER A 141 -3.31 -8.98 10.28
CA SER A 141 -4.53 -8.45 9.68
C SER A 141 -4.33 -7.02 9.15
N ALA A 142 -3.69 -6.14 9.92
CA ALA A 142 -3.44 -4.75 9.51
C ALA A 142 -2.46 -4.67 8.34
N ILE A 143 -1.36 -5.44 8.38
CA ILE A 143 -0.35 -5.48 7.30
C ILE A 143 -1.00 -5.92 5.98
N ARG A 144 -1.93 -6.88 6.00
CA ARG A 144 -2.65 -7.29 4.79
C ARG A 144 -3.46 -6.13 4.20
N VAL A 145 -4.18 -5.38 5.02
CA VAL A 145 -4.93 -4.19 4.56
C VAL A 145 -3.97 -3.13 4.00
N PHE A 146 -2.84 -2.89 4.67
CA PHE A 146 -1.84 -1.93 4.19
C PHE A 146 -1.23 -2.36 2.85
N ALA A 147 -1.00 -3.66 2.65
CA ALA A 147 -0.54 -4.21 1.39
C ALA A 147 -1.57 -4.01 0.26
N GLU A 148 -2.85 -4.23 0.55
CA GLU A 148 -3.95 -3.97 -0.39
C GLU A 148 -4.04 -2.48 -0.75
N ASN A 149 -3.99 -1.58 0.24
CA ASN A 149 -3.98 -0.13 0.01
C ASN A 149 -2.77 0.32 -0.84
N LEU A 150 -1.58 -0.23 -0.59
CA LEU A 150 -0.42 0.07 -1.42
C LEU A 150 -0.62 -0.41 -2.86
N ARG A 151 -1.17 -1.61 -3.06
CA ARG A 151 -1.46 -2.16 -4.38
C ARG A 151 -2.38 -1.25 -5.18
N GLU A 152 -3.46 -0.74 -4.56
CA GLU A 152 -4.39 0.20 -5.20
C GLU A 152 -3.69 1.49 -5.62
N LEU A 153 -2.81 2.04 -4.77
CA LEU A 153 -2.03 3.24 -5.11
C LEU A 153 -1.07 3.01 -6.27
N LEU A 154 -0.36 1.86 -6.28
CA LEU A 154 0.61 1.53 -7.33
C LEU A 154 -0.07 1.22 -8.67
N LEU A 155 -1.24 0.59 -8.64
CA LEU A 155 -2.02 0.20 -9.82
C LEU A 155 -3.09 1.22 -10.20
N ALA A 156 -3.07 2.43 -9.62
CA ALA A 156 -3.96 3.51 -10.05
C ALA A 156 -3.76 3.83 -11.53
N SER A 157 -4.85 4.24 -12.18
CA SER A 157 -4.92 4.48 -13.63
C SER A 157 -3.93 5.57 -14.06
N PRO A 158 -2.95 5.27 -14.94
CA PRO A 158 -2.00 6.27 -15.40
C PRO A 158 -2.63 7.17 -16.47
N LEU A 159 -2.37 8.48 -16.39
CA LEU A 159 -2.70 9.42 -17.46
C LEU A 159 -1.91 9.13 -18.76
N GLY A 160 -0.73 8.52 -18.61
CA GLY A 160 0.19 8.24 -19.70
C GLY A 160 1.05 9.44 -20.10
N GLN A 161 1.58 9.40 -21.34
CA GLN A 161 2.51 10.38 -21.86
C GLN A 161 1.78 11.66 -22.28
N LYS A 162 1.47 12.52 -21.32
CA LYS A 162 0.81 13.82 -21.48
C LYS A 162 1.66 14.94 -20.90
N ARG A 163 1.47 16.17 -21.43
CA ARG A 163 2.09 17.38 -20.86
C ARG A 163 1.28 17.82 -19.66
N VAL A 164 1.90 17.83 -18.49
CA VAL A 164 1.23 18.06 -17.21
C VAL A 164 1.73 19.34 -16.57
N LEU A 165 0.80 20.16 -16.10
CA LEU A 165 1.09 21.20 -15.12
C LEU A 165 0.79 20.64 -13.74
N ALA A 166 1.78 20.60 -12.84
CA ALA A 166 1.60 20.09 -11.51
C ALA A 166 1.75 21.18 -10.45
N ILE A 167 0.91 21.12 -9.43
CA ILE A 167 0.85 22.10 -8.35
C ILE A 167 1.02 21.36 -7.02
N ASP A 168 2.05 21.76 -6.26
CA ASP A 168 2.23 21.38 -4.85
C ASP A 168 1.65 22.53 -3.99
N PRO A 169 0.50 22.32 -3.32
CA PRO A 169 -0.19 23.37 -2.57
C PRO A 169 0.59 23.86 -1.36
N GLY A 170 0.45 25.14 -1.03
CA GLY A 170 1.08 25.72 0.15
C GLY A 170 0.51 27.08 0.52
N PHE A 171 -0.08 27.19 1.72
CA PHE A 171 -0.69 28.46 2.19
C PHE A 171 0.31 29.58 2.43
N ARG A 172 1.37 29.32 3.17
CA ARG A 172 2.34 30.34 3.60
C ARG A 172 3.47 30.54 2.61
N THR A 173 3.97 29.46 2.04
CA THR A 173 5.14 29.47 1.15
C THR A 173 4.76 29.65 -0.33
N GLY A 174 3.46 29.75 -0.63
CA GLY A 174 2.92 29.73 -1.98
C GLY A 174 2.89 28.32 -2.57
N CYS A 175 2.04 28.13 -3.58
CA CYS A 175 1.95 26.89 -4.34
C CYS A 175 3.10 26.81 -5.34
N LYS A 176 3.78 25.66 -5.38
CA LYS A 176 4.84 25.40 -6.37
C LYS A 176 4.22 24.80 -7.62
N VAL A 177 4.46 25.43 -8.74
CA VAL A 177 3.92 25.05 -10.05
C VAL A 177 5.06 24.60 -10.94
N VAL A 178 4.91 23.44 -11.56
CA VAL A 178 5.86 22.94 -12.56
C VAL A 178 5.15 22.52 -13.84
N CYS A 179 5.80 22.74 -14.98
CA CYS A 179 5.36 22.21 -16.27
C CYS A 179 6.26 21.03 -16.65
N LEU A 180 5.64 19.90 -16.98
CA LEU A 180 6.32 18.68 -17.41
C LEU A 180 5.98 18.38 -18.87
N ASP A 181 6.96 17.89 -19.62
CA ASP A 181 6.70 17.32 -20.95
C ASP A 181 6.09 15.92 -20.87
N ALA A 182 5.78 15.33 -22.02
CA ALA A 182 5.17 14.00 -22.12
C ALA A 182 6.05 12.86 -21.57
N GLN A 183 7.33 13.10 -21.31
CA GLN A 183 8.26 12.18 -20.69
C GLN A 183 8.47 12.45 -19.19
N GLY A 184 7.76 13.45 -18.62
CA GLY A 184 7.90 13.86 -17.22
C GLY A 184 9.16 14.68 -16.94
N LYS A 185 9.80 15.28 -17.97
CA LYS A 185 10.94 16.17 -17.82
C LYS A 185 10.43 17.56 -17.40
N LEU A 186 11.08 18.16 -16.41
CA LEU A 186 10.80 19.51 -15.97
C LEU A 186 11.17 20.54 -17.06
N LEU A 187 10.21 21.37 -17.47
CA LEU A 187 10.36 22.43 -18.44
C LEU A 187 10.45 23.81 -17.80
N GLN A 188 9.61 24.08 -16.78
CA GLN A 188 9.50 25.35 -16.08
C GLN A 188 9.05 25.12 -14.65
N ALA A 189 9.50 25.96 -13.72
CA ALA A 189 9.05 26.01 -12.34
C ALA A 189 8.74 27.45 -11.93
N GLU A 190 7.61 27.66 -11.23
CA GLU A 190 7.15 28.95 -10.74
C GLU A 190 6.54 28.81 -9.33
N THR A 191 6.41 29.94 -8.63
CA THR A 191 5.67 29.98 -7.35
C THR A 191 4.51 30.95 -7.49
N ILE A 192 3.31 30.52 -7.16
CA ILE A 192 2.09 31.33 -7.20
C ILE A 192 1.41 31.38 -5.83
N TYR A 193 0.55 32.39 -5.63
CA TYR A 193 -0.18 32.61 -4.37
C TYR A 193 -1.69 32.72 -4.66
N PRO A 194 -2.37 31.59 -4.96
CA PRO A 194 -3.80 31.60 -5.31
C PRO A 194 -4.70 31.77 -4.09
N LEU A 195 -4.19 31.43 -2.89
CA LEU A 195 -4.95 31.36 -1.63
C LEU A 195 -4.63 32.60 -0.78
N GLY A 196 -5.15 33.76 -1.17
CA GLY A 196 -4.84 35.01 -0.47
C GLY A 196 -5.72 36.17 -0.95
N SER A 197 -5.16 37.39 -0.88
CA SER A 197 -5.85 38.58 -1.35
C SER A 197 -5.99 38.61 -2.89
N GLU A 198 -6.91 39.42 -3.41
CA GLU A 198 -7.27 39.48 -4.84
C GLU A 198 -6.08 39.70 -5.76
N GLY A 199 -5.17 40.63 -5.47
CA GLY A 199 -4.05 40.92 -6.37
C GLY A 199 -3.11 39.75 -6.65
N PRO A 200 -2.60 39.02 -5.63
CA PRO A 200 -1.88 37.75 -5.82
C PRO A 200 -2.70 36.67 -6.52
N LYS A 201 -4.02 36.57 -6.25
CA LYS A 201 -4.94 35.62 -6.90
C LYS A 201 -5.04 35.88 -8.41
N GLU A 202 -5.22 37.14 -8.82
CA GLU A 202 -5.25 37.52 -10.24
C GLU A 202 -3.92 37.23 -10.95
N LYS A 203 -2.80 37.53 -10.29
CA LYS A 203 -1.46 37.25 -10.85
C LYS A 203 -1.25 35.75 -11.02
N ALA A 204 -1.67 34.93 -10.03
CA ALA A 204 -1.62 33.48 -10.10
C ALA A 204 -2.45 32.96 -11.30
N ALA A 205 -3.66 33.49 -11.48
CA ALA A 205 -4.54 33.15 -12.59
C ALA A 205 -3.90 33.45 -13.95
N ALA A 206 -3.31 34.62 -14.10
CA ALA A 206 -2.60 35.02 -15.34
C ALA A 206 -1.41 34.10 -15.63
N THR A 207 -0.61 33.78 -14.60
CA THR A 207 0.54 32.88 -14.71
C THR A 207 0.11 31.49 -15.16
N LEU A 208 -0.91 30.90 -14.53
CA LEU A 208 -1.38 29.56 -14.90
C LEU A 208 -1.92 29.49 -16.32
N ARG A 209 -2.72 30.49 -16.75
CA ARG A 209 -3.21 30.55 -18.13
C ARG A 209 -2.06 30.68 -19.16
N GLU A 210 -1.04 31.47 -18.86
CA GLU A 210 0.13 31.59 -19.71
C GLU A 210 0.92 30.30 -19.81
N LEU A 211 1.21 29.65 -18.67
CA LEU A 211 1.92 28.36 -18.63
C LEU A 211 1.16 27.28 -19.41
N CYS A 212 -0.16 27.16 -19.20
CA CYS A 212 -0.99 26.21 -19.94
C CYS A 212 -0.92 26.42 -21.45
N ARG A 213 -1.02 27.68 -21.91
CA ARG A 213 -0.94 28.03 -23.33
C ARG A 213 0.46 27.76 -23.89
N ARG A 214 1.50 28.23 -23.19
CA ARG A 214 2.90 28.15 -23.64
C ARG A 214 3.39 26.73 -23.79
N PHE A 215 3.08 25.88 -22.81
CA PHE A 215 3.52 24.48 -22.79
C PHE A 215 2.46 23.51 -23.32
N GLN A 216 1.33 24.03 -23.83
CA GLN A 216 0.23 23.22 -24.36
C GLN A 216 -0.17 22.10 -23.38
N VAL A 217 -0.43 22.46 -22.14
CA VAL A 217 -0.78 21.55 -21.07
C VAL A 217 -2.04 20.75 -21.42
N GLU A 218 -2.02 19.46 -21.15
CA GLU A 218 -3.10 18.50 -21.43
C GLU A 218 -3.81 18.02 -20.16
N ALA A 219 -3.22 18.22 -18.98
CA ALA A 219 -3.84 17.94 -17.68
C ALA A 219 -3.18 18.77 -16.57
N VAL A 220 -3.92 19.05 -15.51
CA VAL A 220 -3.42 19.70 -14.30
C VAL A 220 -3.49 18.71 -13.13
N ALA A 221 -2.35 18.48 -12.47
CA ALA A 221 -2.22 17.70 -11.25
C ALA A 221 -2.15 18.64 -10.05
N VAL A 222 -2.98 18.43 -9.04
CA VAL A 222 -2.94 19.19 -7.78
C VAL A 222 -2.71 18.21 -6.63
N GLY A 223 -1.69 18.43 -5.80
CA GLY A 223 -1.48 17.63 -4.60
C GLY A 223 -2.67 17.71 -3.64
N ASN A 224 -3.04 16.59 -3.01
CA ASN A 224 -4.21 16.53 -2.12
C ASN A 224 -3.89 16.88 -0.65
N GLY A 225 -2.74 17.47 -0.39
CA GLY A 225 -2.35 17.93 0.94
C GLY A 225 -3.06 19.22 1.37
N THR A 226 -2.45 19.86 2.37
CA THR A 226 -3.04 21.09 2.95
C THR A 226 -3.17 22.21 1.92
N GLY A 227 -4.40 22.65 1.66
CA GLY A 227 -4.71 23.65 0.63
C GLY A 227 -4.95 23.06 -0.76
N GLY A 228 -4.94 21.72 -0.89
CA GLY A 228 -5.12 21.03 -2.17
C GLY A 228 -6.49 21.29 -2.80
N ARG A 229 -7.57 21.20 -2.03
CA ARG A 229 -8.94 21.42 -2.52
C ARG A 229 -9.18 22.87 -2.92
N GLU A 230 -8.74 23.80 -2.09
CA GLU A 230 -8.84 25.22 -2.39
C GLU A 230 -8.05 25.59 -3.64
N THR A 231 -6.89 24.95 -3.84
CA THR A 231 -6.07 25.12 -5.05
C THR A 231 -6.77 24.50 -6.27
N GLU A 232 -7.36 23.31 -6.12
CA GLU A 232 -8.14 22.65 -7.18
C GLU A 232 -9.33 23.53 -7.60
N ALA A 233 -10.14 23.99 -6.64
CA ALA A 233 -11.29 24.87 -6.89
C ALA A 233 -10.86 26.14 -7.64
N PHE A 234 -9.79 26.79 -7.17
CA PHE A 234 -9.22 27.94 -7.86
C PHE A 234 -8.82 27.64 -9.32
N VAL A 235 -8.17 26.50 -9.57
CA VAL A 235 -7.77 26.13 -10.93
C VAL A 235 -8.98 25.85 -11.83
N ARG A 236 -10.03 25.23 -11.30
CA ARG A 236 -11.30 24.98 -12.01
C ARG A 236 -12.01 26.29 -12.37
N GLU A 237 -12.06 27.26 -11.45
CA GLU A 237 -12.63 28.61 -11.70
C GLU A 237 -11.93 29.37 -12.84
N LEU A 238 -10.67 29.03 -13.16
CA LEU A 238 -9.95 29.68 -14.25
C LEU A 238 -10.54 29.39 -15.64
N GLY A 239 -11.35 28.36 -15.80
CA GLY A 239 -11.94 27.97 -17.07
C GLY A 239 -10.89 27.71 -18.14
N LEU A 240 -9.82 26.96 -17.81
CA LEU A 240 -8.66 26.76 -18.71
C LEU A 240 -9.06 26.12 -20.04
N SER A 241 -9.85 25.09 -20.01
CA SER A 241 -10.55 24.42 -21.11
C SER A 241 -11.32 23.22 -20.58
N GLU A 242 -12.48 22.89 -21.12
CA GLU A 242 -13.22 21.66 -20.78
C GLU A 242 -12.44 20.39 -21.11
N THR A 243 -11.44 20.48 -22.00
CA THR A 243 -10.60 19.35 -22.40
C THR A 243 -9.39 19.11 -21.50
N ILE A 244 -9.09 20.02 -20.56
CA ILE A 244 -7.95 19.91 -19.64
C ILE A 244 -8.47 19.47 -18.27
N PRO A 245 -8.37 18.16 -17.93
CA PRO A 245 -8.80 17.68 -16.62
C PRO A 245 -7.93 18.26 -15.51
N VAL A 246 -8.55 18.64 -14.40
CA VAL A 246 -7.89 18.99 -13.13
C VAL A 246 -8.08 17.84 -12.17
N VAL A 247 -6.98 17.26 -11.69
CA VAL A 247 -6.98 15.99 -10.93
C VAL A 247 -6.27 16.17 -9.61
N LEU A 248 -6.93 15.81 -8.52
CA LEU A 248 -6.28 15.68 -7.21
C LEU A 248 -5.41 14.42 -7.19
N VAL A 249 -4.15 14.59 -6.82
CA VAL A 249 -3.14 13.53 -6.80
C VAL A 249 -2.70 13.27 -5.36
N ASN A 250 -2.68 12.01 -4.95
CA ASN A 250 -2.17 11.63 -3.64
C ASN A 250 -0.68 11.98 -3.53
N GLU A 251 -0.34 12.87 -2.57
CA GLU A 251 1.03 13.33 -2.35
C GLU A 251 1.78 12.58 -1.24
N SER A 252 1.18 11.52 -0.66
CA SER A 252 1.82 10.73 0.41
C SER A 252 3.24 10.32 0.01
N GLY A 253 4.22 10.63 0.89
CA GLY A 253 5.63 10.38 0.63
C GLY A 253 6.31 11.30 -0.41
N ALA A 254 5.63 12.29 -1.01
CA ALA A 254 6.27 13.24 -1.94
C ALA A 254 7.37 14.05 -1.26
N SER A 255 7.19 14.43 0.01
CA SER A 255 8.21 15.08 0.82
C SER A 255 9.43 14.18 1.09
N VAL A 256 9.23 12.87 1.26
CA VAL A 256 10.32 11.90 1.39
C VAL A 256 11.09 11.78 0.09
N TYR A 257 10.38 11.66 -1.05
CA TYR A 257 11.03 11.66 -2.37
C TYR A 257 11.85 12.93 -2.57
N SER A 258 11.27 14.11 -2.35
CA SER A 258 11.93 15.39 -2.63
C SER A 258 13.24 15.58 -1.85
N ALA A 259 13.36 14.99 -0.65
CA ALA A 259 14.55 14.99 0.17
C ALA A 259 15.53 13.83 -0.14
N SER A 260 15.15 12.85 -0.96
CA SER A 260 15.93 11.65 -1.25
C SER A 260 17.17 11.93 -2.12
N GLU A 261 18.12 10.98 -2.12
CA GLU A 261 19.28 11.01 -3.01
C GLU A 261 18.85 10.89 -4.49
N VAL A 262 17.80 10.11 -4.77
CA VAL A 262 17.25 9.95 -6.12
C VAL A 262 16.79 11.29 -6.66
N ALA A 263 15.98 12.03 -5.89
CA ALA A 263 15.48 13.34 -6.31
C ALA A 263 16.59 14.38 -6.44
N ARG A 264 17.63 14.32 -5.57
CA ARG A 264 18.82 15.18 -5.69
C ARG A 264 19.63 14.88 -6.95
N ALA A 265 19.76 13.63 -7.31
CA ALA A 265 20.45 13.24 -8.54
C ALA A 265 19.66 13.62 -9.80
N GLU A 266 18.32 13.49 -9.78
CA GLU A 266 17.46 13.89 -10.89
C GLU A 266 17.37 15.42 -11.06
N PHE A 267 17.42 16.20 -9.97
CA PHE A 267 17.18 17.65 -9.94
C PHE A 267 18.17 18.37 -9.00
N SER A 268 19.47 18.30 -9.34
CA SER A 268 20.55 18.91 -8.53
C SER A 268 20.38 20.42 -8.34
N ASP A 269 19.86 21.12 -9.36
CA ASP A 269 19.78 22.59 -9.43
C ASP A 269 18.44 23.13 -8.92
N HIS A 270 17.55 22.28 -8.43
CA HIS A 270 16.23 22.66 -7.95
C HIS A 270 16.06 22.36 -6.45
N ASP A 271 15.29 23.21 -5.77
CA ASP A 271 15.01 23.02 -4.35
C ASP A 271 14.02 21.86 -4.08
N VAL A 272 13.89 21.49 -2.82
CA VAL A 272 13.07 20.37 -2.34
C VAL A 272 11.58 20.54 -2.71
N THR A 273 11.07 21.77 -2.76
CA THR A 273 9.64 22.02 -3.05
C THR A 273 9.32 21.83 -4.53
N VAL A 274 10.22 22.22 -5.42
CA VAL A 274 10.09 21.97 -6.87
C VAL A 274 10.11 20.46 -7.14
N ARG A 275 11.00 19.70 -6.48
CA ARG A 275 11.06 18.26 -6.61
C ARG A 275 9.75 17.60 -6.16
N GLY A 276 9.11 18.11 -5.12
CA GLY A 276 7.79 17.67 -4.66
C GLY A 276 6.72 17.83 -5.74
N ALA A 277 6.63 19.02 -6.32
CA ALA A 277 5.69 19.33 -7.40
C ALA A 277 5.91 18.45 -8.64
N VAL A 278 7.19 18.20 -9.02
CA VAL A 278 7.51 17.26 -10.12
C VAL A 278 6.99 15.85 -9.81
N SER A 279 7.18 15.36 -8.58
CA SER A 279 6.69 14.05 -8.18
C SER A 279 5.16 13.96 -8.27
N ILE A 280 4.42 15.00 -7.85
CA ILE A 280 2.96 15.06 -7.98
C ILE A 280 2.54 14.91 -9.45
N GLY A 281 3.17 15.65 -10.36
CA GLY A 281 2.87 15.56 -11.79
C GLY A 281 3.18 14.17 -12.39
N ARG A 282 4.33 13.61 -12.05
CA ARG A 282 4.75 12.28 -12.52
C ARG A 282 3.87 11.16 -11.97
N ARG A 283 3.32 11.31 -10.76
CA ARG A 283 2.34 10.34 -10.21
C ARG A 283 1.05 10.33 -11.00
N LEU A 284 0.60 11.46 -11.53
CA LEU A 284 -0.54 11.48 -12.43
C LEU A 284 -0.21 10.78 -13.76
N MET A 285 1.00 10.98 -14.29
CA MET A 285 1.44 10.35 -15.54
C MET A 285 1.58 8.84 -15.39
N ASP A 286 2.29 8.36 -14.36
CA ASP A 286 2.42 6.94 -14.01
C ASP A 286 2.71 6.77 -12.50
N PRO A 287 1.70 6.42 -11.70
CA PRO A 287 1.84 6.24 -10.25
C PRO A 287 2.90 5.20 -9.88
N LEU A 288 2.90 4.04 -10.57
CA LEU A 288 3.85 2.96 -10.30
C LEU A 288 5.29 3.41 -10.52
N ALA A 289 5.57 4.00 -11.69
CA ALA A 289 6.93 4.42 -12.06
C ALA A 289 7.51 5.47 -11.11
N GLU A 290 6.67 6.30 -10.50
CA GLU A 290 7.12 7.34 -9.56
C GLU A 290 7.19 6.83 -8.11
N LEU A 291 6.17 6.09 -7.63
CA LEU A 291 6.10 5.63 -6.24
C LEU A 291 7.21 4.62 -5.87
N VAL A 292 7.70 3.84 -6.82
CA VAL A 292 8.82 2.91 -6.58
C VAL A 292 10.16 3.60 -6.25
N LYS A 293 10.25 4.92 -6.43
CA LYS A 293 11.45 5.70 -6.10
C LYS A 293 11.64 5.97 -4.61
N ILE A 294 10.64 5.69 -3.80
CA ILE A 294 10.66 5.86 -2.34
C ILE A 294 10.47 4.53 -1.63
N ASP A 295 10.92 4.46 -0.37
CA ASP A 295 10.64 3.29 0.47
C ASP A 295 9.11 3.13 0.60
N PRO A 296 8.53 1.96 0.31
CA PRO A 296 7.10 1.73 0.45
C PRO A 296 6.53 2.06 1.83
N LYS A 297 7.34 1.94 2.89
CA LYS A 297 6.97 2.36 4.24
C LYS A 297 6.79 3.87 4.41
N ALA A 298 7.34 4.68 3.50
CA ALA A 298 7.15 6.13 3.50
C ALA A 298 5.82 6.55 2.84
N ILE A 299 5.14 5.63 2.15
CA ILE A 299 3.81 5.85 1.61
C ILE A 299 2.79 5.62 2.72
N GLY A 300 1.89 6.58 2.95
CA GLY A 300 0.84 6.47 3.95
C GLY A 300 -0.23 5.47 3.50
N VAL A 301 -0.19 4.26 4.04
CA VAL A 301 -1.11 3.15 3.68
C VAL A 301 -2.06 2.77 4.80
N GLY A 302 -1.96 3.41 5.97
CA GLY A 302 -2.88 3.20 7.08
C GLY A 302 -2.47 3.85 8.40
N GLN A 303 -3.47 4.16 9.23
CA GLN A 303 -3.33 4.92 10.48
C GLN A 303 -2.38 4.26 11.50
N TYR A 304 -2.36 2.93 11.56
CA TYR A 304 -1.55 2.14 12.51
C TYR A 304 -0.30 1.53 11.89
N GLN A 305 0.15 2.05 10.76
CA GLN A 305 1.32 1.56 10.03
C GLN A 305 2.59 1.48 10.89
N HIS A 306 2.77 2.44 11.82
CA HIS A 306 3.91 2.50 12.72
C HIS A 306 3.78 1.65 14.00
N ASP A 307 2.62 1.01 14.21
CA ASP A 307 2.33 0.23 15.41
C ASP A 307 2.42 -1.28 15.20
N VAL A 308 2.48 -1.74 13.96
CA VAL A 308 2.64 -3.14 13.58
C VAL A 308 4.12 -3.56 13.57
N ASP A 309 4.38 -4.86 13.46
CA ASP A 309 5.74 -5.37 13.24
C ASP A 309 6.35 -4.75 11.97
N GLN A 310 7.40 -3.96 12.17
CA GLN A 310 8.03 -3.15 11.10
C GLN A 310 8.81 -3.99 10.09
N ARG A 311 9.27 -5.17 10.47
CA ARG A 311 9.98 -6.10 9.59
C ARG A 311 8.99 -6.83 8.69
N ALA A 312 7.93 -7.37 9.28
CA ALA A 312 6.85 -8.02 8.53
C ALA A 312 6.15 -7.03 7.58
N LEU A 313 5.91 -5.79 8.04
CA LEU A 313 5.36 -4.73 7.20
C LEU A 313 6.25 -4.48 5.97
N LYS A 314 7.55 -4.25 6.19
CA LYS A 314 8.48 -3.97 5.09
C LYS A 314 8.47 -5.09 4.06
N GLN A 315 8.59 -6.34 4.51
CA GLN A 315 8.58 -7.50 3.62
C GLN A 315 7.30 -7.55 2.78
N SER A 316 6.13 -7.40 3.44
CA SER A 316 4.84 -7.44 2.74
C SER A 316 4.67 -6.31 1.72
N LEU A 317 5.11 -5.09 2.05
CA LEU A 317 5.04 -3.96 1.12
C LEU A 317 6.02 -4.12 -0.05
N ASP A 318 7.24 -4.60 0.19
CA ASP A 318 8.22 -4.89 -0.88
C ASP A 318 7.67 -5.97 -1.84
N ASP A 319 7.05 -7.04 -1.32
CA ASP A 319 6.42 -8.09 -2.13
C ASP A 319 5.29 -7.54 -3.01
N VAL A 320 4.50 -6.60 -2.49
CA VAL A 320 3.47 -5.90 -3.28
C VAL A 320 4.08 -5.10 -4.42
N VAL A 321 5.14 -4.33 -4.15
CA VAL A 321 5.81 -3.55 -5.20
C VAL A 321 6.33 -4.47 -6.31
N VAL A 322 7.05 -5.53 -5.95
CA VAL A 322 7.54 -6.54 -6.91
C VAL A 322 6.39 -7.12 -7.72
N SER A 323 5.30 -7.52 -7.06
CA SER A 323 4.12 -8.08 -7.72
C SER A 323 3.49 -7.10 -8.72
N CYS A 324 3.33 -5.82 -8.34
CA CYS A 324 2.75 -4.80 -9.22
C CYS A 324 3.63 -4.49 -10.42
N VAL A 325 4.94 -4.33 -10.20
CA VAL A 325 5.92 -4.04 -11.27
C VAL A 325 5.94 -5.16 -12.31
N ASN A 326 5.96 -6.42 -11.86
CA ASN A 326 5.97 -7.56 -12.76
C ASN A 326 4.63 -7.77 -13.48
N ALA A 327 3.50 -7.49 -12.82
CA ALA A 327 2.18 -7.58 -13.45
C ALA A 327 1.99 -6.55 -14.57
N VAL A 328 2.45 -5.31 -14.37
CA VAL A 328 2.38 -4.25 -15.39
C VAL A 328 3.41 -4.48 -16.50
N GLY A 329 4.58 -5.00 -16.15
CA GLY A 329 5.73 -5.09 -17.06
C GLY A 329 6.45 -3.73 -17.23
N VAL A 330 7.71 -3.79 -17.60
CA VAL A 330 8.61 -2.62 -17.58
C VAL A 330 9.22 -2.36 -18.95
N GLU A 331 8.99 -1.17 -19.52
CA GLU A 331 9.65 -0.72 -20.75
C GLU A 331 11.12 -0.40 -20.45
N VAL A 332 12.04 -1.27 -20.88
CA VAL A 332 13.46 -1.22 -20.50
C VAL A 332 14.16 0.03 -20.99
N ASN A 333 13.70 0.60 -22.11
CA ASN A 333 14.33 1.77 -22.73
C ASN A 333 14.01 3.09 -22.01
N THR A 334 12.94 3.13 -21.19
CA THR A 334 12.52 4.34 -20.49
C THR A 334 12.52 4.20 -18.97
N ALA A 335 12.55 2.98 -18.46
CA ALA A 335 12.49 2.70 -17.03
C ALA A 335 13.64 3.32 -16.23
N SER A 336 13.32 3.79 -15.03
CA SER A 336 14.32 4.20 -14.04
C SER A 336 15.07 3.01 -13.44
N GLU A 337 16.24 3.25 -12.87
CA GLU A 337 16.97 2.24 -12.11
C GLU A 337 16.11 1.65 -10.98
N GLN A 338 15.35 2.51 -10.28
CA GLN A 338 14.48 2.12 -9.17
C GLN A 338 13.39 1.15 -9.64
N LEU A 339 12.73 1.46 -10.75
CA LEU A 339 11.69 0.58 -11.31
C LEU A 339 12.26 -0.78 -11.73
N LEU A 340 13.41 -0.78 -12.41
CA LEU A 340 14.11 -2.00 -12.84
C LEU A 340 14.54 -2.88 -11.66
N THR A 341 14.85 -2.28 -10.51
CA THR A 341 15.29 -3.01 -9.31
C THR A 341 14.21 -3.97 -8.80
N TYR A 342 12.94 -3.66 -9.01
CA TYR A 342 11.80 -4.49 -8.60
C TYR A 342 11.39 -5.55 -9.64
N VAL A 343 12.02 -5.58 -10.80
CA VAL A 343 11.79 -6.66 -11.78
C VAL A 343 12.40 -7.96 -11.26
N SER A 344 11.61 -9.04 -11.27
CA SER A 344 12.09 -10.36 -10.85
C SER A 344 13.35 -10.77 -11.62
N GLY A 345 14.32 -11.31 -10.91
CA GLY A 345 15.64 -11.69 -11.49
C GLY A 345 16.62 -10.54 -11.68
N LEU A 346 16.20 -9.28 -11.47
CA LEU A 346 17.06 -8.12 -11.38
C LEU A 346 17.27 -7.72 -9.91
N GLY A 347 18.18 -6.88 -9.67
CA GLY A 347 18.43 -6.26 -8.37
C GLY A 347 19.15 -4.95 -8.62
N PRO A 348 19.47 -4.16 -7.60
CA PRO A 348 20.04 -2.83 -7.77
C PRO A 348 21.25 -2.76 -8.69
N GLN A 349 22.14 -3.76 -8.62
CA GLN A 349 23.35 -3.78 -9.45
C GLN A 349 23.03 -4.03 -10.94
N LEU A 350 22.13 -4.98 -11.24
CA LEU A 350 21.74 -5.27 -12.63
C LEU A 350 20.92 -4.13 -13.22
N ALA A 351 20.04 -3.51 -12.42
CA ALA A 351 19.29 -2.33 -12.83
C ALA A 351 20.21 -1.18 -13.24
N ARG A 352 21.25 -0.87 -12.44
CA ARG A 352 22.29 0.11 -12.78
C ARG A 352 23.01 -0.25 -14.07
N ASN A 353 23.41 -1.51 -14.22
CA ASN A 353 24.13 -1.96 -15.41
C ASN A 353 23.27 -1.85 -16.68
N ILE A 354 21.97 -2.13 -16.61
CA ILE A 354 21.02 -1.96 -17.73
C ILE A 354 20.94 -0.48 -18.13
N VAL A 355 20.77 0.42 -17.15
CA VAL A 355 20.69 1.86 -17.41
C VAL A 355 22.00 2.39 -17.98
N ALA A 356 23.14 2.02 -17.40
CA ALA A 356 24.47 2.40 -17.90
C ALA A 356 24.69 1.93 -19.35
N TYR A 357 24.41 0.65 -19.61
CA TYR A 357 24.54 0.07 -20.95
C TYR A 357 23.68 0.81 -21.98
N ARG A 358 22.44 1.09 -21.64
CA ARG A 358 21.51 1.85 -22.49
C ARG A 358 22.01 3.26 -22.79
N ASN A 359 22.58 3.94 -21.79
CA ASN A 359 23.10 5.29 -21.96
C ASN A 359 24.36 5.33 -22.84
N GLU A 360 25.18 4.30 -22.78
CA GLU A 360 26.44 4.20 -23.57
C GLU A 360 26.23 3.69 -24.99
N ASN A 361 25.30 2.74 -25.18
CA ASN A 361 25.14 2.00 -26.44
C ASN A 361 23.83 2.33 -27.18
N GLY A 362 22.99 3.20 -26.60
CA GLY A 362 21.66 3.51 -27.13
C GLY A 362 20.58 2.52 -26.68
N PRO A 363 19.32 2.71 -27.11
CA PRO A 363 18.21 1.88 -26.72
C PRO A 363 18.34 0.45 -27.21
N PHE A 364 17.86 -0.50 -26.41
CA PHE A 364 17.78 -1.91 -26.80
C PHE A 364 16.82 -2.11 -27.97
N GLY A 365 17.25 -2.76 -29.01
CA GLY A 365 16.44 -3.12 -30.17
C GLY A 365 15.71 -4.46 -30.04
N SER A 366 16.12 -5.31 -29.08
CA SER A 366 15.49 -6.59 -28.78
C SER A 366 15.80 -7.06 -27.37
N ARG A 367 14.95 -7.93 -26.79
CA ARG A 367 15.22 -8.57 -25.49
C ARG A 367 16.52 -9.37 -25.51
N GLY A 368 16.88 -9.97 -26.64
CA GLY A 368 18.15 -10.70 -26.80
C GLY A 368 19.39 -9.82 -26.54
N GLU A 369 19.32 -8.53 -26.81
CA GLU A 369 20.42 -7.59 -26.57
C GLU A 369 20.70 -7.36 -25.08
N LEU A 370 19.75 -7.61 -24.19
CA LEU A 370 19.95 -7.57 -22.73
C LEU A 370 21.07 -8.53 -22.26
N ARG A 371 21.32 -9.62 -22.99
CA ARG A 371 22.42 -10.55 -22.68
C ARG A 371 23.82 -9.92 -22.83
N LYS A 372 23.93 -8.76 -23.46
CA LYS A 372 25.15 -7.98 -23.57
C LYS A 372 25.45 -7.13 -22.34
N VAL A 373 24.45 -6.95 -21.47
CA VAL A 373 24.59 -6.16 -20.23
C VAL A 373 25.54 -6.86 -19.27
N PRO A 374 26.58 -6.17 -18.75
CA PRO A 374 27.53 -6.75 -17.82
C PRO A 374 26.85 -7.39 -16.60
N ARG A 375 27.27 -8.61 -16.25
CA ARG A 375 26.76 -9.42 -15.14
C ARG A 375 25.30 -9.92 -15.28
N LEU A 376 24.62 -9.65 -16.35
CA LEU A 376 23.31 -10.22 -16.63
C LEU A 376 23.52 -11.60 -17.26
N GLY A 377 23.62 -12.61 -16.40
CA GLY A 377 23.84 -14.00 -16.82
C GLY A 377 22.58 -14.68 -17.36
N PRO A 378 22.71 -15.91 -17.92
CA PRO A 378 21.58 -16.65 -18.51
C PRO A 378 20.39 -16.80 -17.55
N LYS A 379 20.64 -17.18 -16.29
CA LYS A 379 19.59 -17.36 -15.27
C LYS A 379 18.85 -16.07 -14.95
N SER A 380 19.56 -14.95 -14.79
CA SER A 380 18.93 -13.66 -14.55
C SER A 380 18.13 -13.18 -15.75
N PHE A 381 18.63 -13.42 -16.97
CA PHE A 381 17.91 -13.14 -18.20
C PHE A 381 16.60 -13.93 -18.28
N GLU A 382 16.64 -15.24 -18.05
CA GLU A 382 15.47 -16.10 -18.01
C GLU A 382 14.42 -15.60 -17.02
N GLN A 383 14.84 -15.21 -15.81
CA GLN A 383 13.92 -14.72 -14.78
C GLN A 383 13.30 -13.35 -15.08
N CYS A 384 14.01 -12.44 -15.75
CA CYS A 384 13.53 -11.08 -15.97
C CYS A 384 12.87 -10.84 -17.33
N ALA A 385 13.22 -11.63 -18.34
CA ALA A 385 12.86 -11.34 -19.74
C ALA A 385 11.35 -11.29 -20.01
N GLY A 386 10.57 -12.10 -19.28
CA GLY A 386 9.09 -12.06 -19.39
C GLY A 386 8.45 -10.78 -18.89
N PHE A 387 9.13 -10.01 -18.03
CA PHE A 387 8.61 -8.78 -17.42
C PHE A 387 9.14 -7.50 -18.09
N LEU A 388 10.21 -7.63 -18.89
CA LEU A 388 10.78 -6.50 -19.61
C LEU A 388 10.12 -6.35 -20.99
N ARG A 389 9.80 -5.12 -21.36
CA ARG A 389 9.18 -4.78 -22.66
C ARG A 389 10.14 -3.94 -23.48
N ILE A 390 10.11 -4.13 -24.80
CA ILE A 390 10.77 -3.26 -25.77
C ILE A 390 9.73 -2.91 -26.83
N ARG A 391 9.15 -1.73 -26.70
CA ARG A 391 8.19 -1.21 -27.69
C ARG A 391 8.93 -0.87 -28.98
N ASN A 392 8.32 -1.20 -30.09
CA ASN A 392 8.89 -0.96 -31.42
C ASN A 392 10.25 -1.67 -31.65
N GLY A 393 10.52 -2.77 -30.93
CA GLY A 393 11.69 -3.61 -31.14
C GLY A 393 11.65 -4.38 -32.46
N LYS A 394 12.79 -5.04 -32.78
CA LYS A 394 12.93 -5.86 -34.01
C LYS A 394 11.98 -7.05 -34.03
N ASN A 395 11.70 -7.66 -32.89
CA ASN A 395 10.73 -8.74 -32.75
C ASN A 395 9.45 -8.19 -32.09
N PRO A 396 8.27 -8.29 -32.73
CA PRO A 396 7.02 -7.81 -32.15
C PRO A 396 6.70 -8.41 -30.77
N LEU A 397 7.12 -9.65 -30.51
CA LEU A 397 6.94 -10.33 -29.22
C LEU A 397 7.69 -9.66 -28.07
N ASP A 398 8.75 -8.88 -28.34
CA ASP A 398 9.50 -8.18 -27.32
C ASP A 398 8.65 -7.08 -26.62
N GLY A 399 7.59 -6.64 -27.24
CA GLY A 399 6.59 -5.73 -26.65
C GLY A 399 5.49 -6.42 -25.84
N SER A 400 5.44 -7.75 -25.84
CA SER A 400 4.38 -8.56 -25.20
C SER A 400 4.85 -9.18 -23.87
N ALA A 401 3.96 -9.88 -23.17
CA ALA A 401 4.31 -10.70 -22.00
C ALA A 401 4.77 -12.11 -22.35
N VAL A 402 4.75 -12.50 -23.62
CA VAL A 402 5.26 -13.81 -24.05
C VAL A 402 6.72 -13.94 -23.68
N HIS A 403 7.08 -15.02 -22.98
CA HIS A 403 8.45 -15.26 -22.59
C HIS A 403 9.32 -15.66 -23.80
N PRO A 404 10.58 -15.21 -23.92
CA PRO A 404 11.43 -15.55 -25.07
C PRO A 404 11.61 -17.04 -25.34
N GLU A 405 11.52 -17.89 -24.34
CA GLU A 405 11.55 -19.34 -24.49
C GLU A 405 10.38 -19.89 -25.31
N SER A 406 9.23 -19.20 -25.31
CA SER A 406 8.03 -19.59 -26.03
C SER A 406 7.93 -18.95 -27.41
N TYR A 407 8.88 -18.12 -27.84
CA TYR A 407 8.82 -17.46 -29.16
C TYR A 407 8.72 -18.47 -30.30
N HIS A 408 9.49 -19.56 -30.23
CA HIS A 408 9.47 -20.61 -31.24
C HIS A 408 8.08 -21.24 -31.44
N VAL A 409 7.26 -21.30 -30.38
CA VAL A 409 5.88 -21.81 -30.46
C VAL A 409 5.02 -20.85 -31.27
N VAL A 410 5.10 -19.54 -30.97
CA VAL A 410 4.36 -18.51 -31.71
C VAL A 410 4.79 -18.44 -33.18
N GLU A 411 6.09 -18.55 -33.45
CA GLU A 411 6.66 -18.59 -34.80
C GLU A 411 6.16 -19.83 -35.56
N THR A 412 5.98 -20.98 -34.90
CA THR A 412 5.42 -22.18 -35.50
C THR A 412 3.93 -21.98 -35.80
N MET A 413 3.15 -21.41 -34.89
CA MET A 413 1.76 -21.04 -35.13
C MET A 413 1.60 -20.13 -36.36
N ALA A 414 2.44 -19.10 -36.47
CA ALA A 414 2.46 -18.18 -37.59
C ALA A 414 2.77 -18.90 -38.93
N ARG A 415 3.81 -19.75 -38.91
CA ARG A 415 4.22 -20.54 -40.06
C ARG A 415 3.13 -21.47 -40.54
N ASP A 416 2.46 -22.19 -39.65
CA ASP A 416 1.38 -23.13 -39.97
C ASP A 416 0.16 -22.43 -40.60
N LEU A 417 -0.06 -21.16 -40.23
CA LEU A 417 -1.11 -20.32 -40.82
C LEU A 417 -0.67 -19.54 -42.06
N GLY A 418 0.60 -19.62 -42.44
CA GLY A 418 1.16 -18.90 -43.60
C GLY A 418 1.18 -17.37 -43.42
N CYS A 419 1.39 -16.87 -42.19
CA CYS A 419 1.40 -15.46 -41.88
C CYS A 419 2.64 -15.05 -41.03
N ALA A 420 2.87 -13.75 -40.84
CA ALA A 420 3.90 -13.28 -39.93
C ALA A 420 3.37 -13.23 -38.49
N VAL A 421 4.27 -13.29 -37.51
CA VAL A 421 3.94 -13.14 -36.08
C VAL A 421 3.17 -11.83 -35.80
N ALA A 422 3.56 -10.74 -36.47
CA ALA A 422 2.86 -9.46 -36.35
C ALA A 422 1.41 -9.51 -36.83
N ASP A 423 1.10 -10.39 -37.78
CA ASP A 423 -0.29 -10.58 -38.29
C ASP A 423 -1.13 -11.32 -37.26
N LEU A 424 -0.56 -12.32 -36.56
CA LEU A 424 -1.23 -12.98 -35.44
C LEU A 424 -1.59 -11.99 -34.32
N MET A 425 -0.73 -11.02 -34.03
CA MET A 425 -0.99 -10.03 -33.00
C MET A 425 -2.08 -9.02 -33.39
N LYS A 426 -2.26 -8.76 -34.71
CA LYS A 426 -3.22 -7.77 -35.21
C LYS A 426 -4.59 -8.35 -35.55
N THR A 427 -4.64 -9.61 -36.00
CA THR A 427 -5.81 -10.20 -36.67
C THR A 427 -6.44 -11.28 -35.80
N GLU A 428 -7.65 -11.05 -35.32
CA GLU A 428 -8.38 -11.99 -34.47
C GLU A 428 -8.77 -13.28 -35.21
N GLU A 429 -9.15 -13.18 -36.47
CA GLU A 429 -9.54 -14.31 -37.31
C GLU A 429 -8.41 -15.34 -37.47
N LEU A 430 -7.16 -14.87 -37.52
CA LEU A 430 -6.00 -15.78 -37.57
C LEU A 430 -5.83 -16.50 -36.23
N ARG A 431 -5.95 -15.79 -35.09
CA ARG A 431 -5.85 -16.40 -33.76
C ARG A 431 -6.95 -17.44 -33.51
N ARG A 432 -8.19 -17.19 -33.96
CA ARG A 432 -9.31 -18.14 -33.83
C ARG A 432 -9.10 -19.45 -34.59
N ARG A 433 -8.21 -19.48 -35.58
CA ARG A 433 -7.88 -20.68 -36.35
C ARG A 433 -6.84 -21.57 -35.66
N ILE A 434 -6.24 -21.09 -34.59
CA ILE A 434 -5.23 -21.82 -33.84
C ILE A 434 -5.94 -22.76 -32.86
N ASP A 435 -5.64 -24.05 -32.98
CA ASP A 435 -5.97 -25.05 -31.97
C ASP A 435 -4.78 -25.22 -31.04
N PRO A 436 -4.86 -24.72 -29.78
CA PRO A 436 -3.73 -24.76 -28.85
C PRO A 436 -3.22 -26.17 -28.57
N SER A 437 -4.09 -27.19 -28.61
CA SER A 437 -3.74 -28.57 -28.30
C SER A 437 -2.67 -29.16 -29.25
N ARG A 438 -2.56 -28.62 -30.46
CA ARG A 438 -1.57 -29.04 -31.47
C ARG A 438 -0.13 -28.58 -31.15
N TYR A 439 0.02 -27.62 -30.25
CA TYR A 439 1.32 -27.00 -29.90
C TYR A 439 1.78 -27.37 -28.49
N VAL A 440 1.10 -28.29 -27.83
CA VAL A 440 1.51 -28.83 -26.54
C VAL A 440 2.82 -29.61 -26.72
N THR A 441 3.81 -29.30 -25.87
CA THR A 441 5.11 -29.98 -25.82
C THR A 441 5.41 -30.40 -24.38
N ASP A 442 6.50 -31.12 -24.15
CA ASP A 442 6.93 -31.50 -22.81
C ASP A 442 7.24 -30.28 -21.90
N THR A 443 7.53 -29.13 -22.49
CA THR A 443 7.88 -27.88 -21.77
C THR A 443 6.79 -26.82 -21.81
N VAL A 444 5.83 -26.90 -22.75
CA VAL A 444 4.75 -25.91 -22.92
C VAL A 444 3.40 -26.61 -22.89
N GLY A 445 2.70 -26.46 -21.78
CA GLY A 445 1.38 -27.04 -21.55
C GLY A 445 0.24 -26.17 -22.10
N LEU A 446 -0.97 -26.74 -22.11
CA LEU A 446 -2.18 -26.05 -22.58
C LEU A 446 -2.47 -24.71 -21.86
N PRO A 447 -2.30 -24.60 -20.52
CA PRO A 447 -2.47 -23.30 -19.83
C PRO A 447 -1.55 -22.22 -20.39
N THR A 448 -0.26 -22.51 -20.56
CA THR A 448 0.72 -21.57 -21.13
C THR A 448 0.34 -21.15 -22.56
N LEU A 449 -0.16 -22.08 -23.37
CA LEU A 449 -0.61 -21.77 -24.73
C LEU A 449 -1.84 -20.86 -24.74
N THR A 450 -2.75 -21.05 -23.80
CA THR A 450 -3.91 -20.17 -23.63
C THR A 450 -3.46 -18.76 -23.26
N ASP A 451 -2.57 -18.63 -22.27
CA ASP A 451 -1.98 -17.34 -21.86
C ASP A 451 -1.27 -16.65 -23.03
N ILE A 452 -0.50 -17.40 -23.82
CA ILE A 452 0.15 -16.87 -25.03
C ILE A 452 -0.87 -16.31 -26.02
N LEU A 453 -1.96 -17.02 -26.29
CA LEU A 453 -2.99 -16.56 -27.23
C LEU A 453 -3.75 -15.33 -26.70
N GLU A 454 -4.02 -15.26 -25.42
CA GLU A 454 -4.59 -14.08 -24.78
C GLU A 454 -3.65 -12.88 -24.89
N GLU A 455 -2.37 -13.11 -24.65
CA GLU A 455 -1.35 -12.07 -24.77
C GLU A 455 -1.17 -11.60 -26.22
N LEU A 456 -1.23 -12.50 -27.20
CA LEU A 456 -1.20 -12.11 -28.62
C LEU A 456 -2.43 -11.29 -29.04
N ALA A 457 -3.56 -11.48 -28.36
CA ALA A 457 -4.77 -10.70 -28.62
C ALA A 457 -4.66 -9.25 -28.12
N LYS A 458 -3.90 -9.03 -27.03
CA LYS A 458 -3.69 -7.71 -26.42
C LYS A 458 -2.24 -7.57 -25.95
N PRO A 459 -1.28 -7.43 -26.88
CA PRO A 459 0.14 -7.49 -26.57
C PRO A 459 0.57 -6.39 -25.60
N GLY A 460 1.26 -6.77 -24.53
CA GLY A 460 1.78 -5.83 -23.52
C GLY A 460 0.69 -4.98 -22.87
N ARG A 461 -0.54 -5.53 -22.76
CA ARG A 461 -1.65 -4.82 -22.12
C ARG A 461 -1.27 -4.46 -20.68
N ASP A 462 -1.39 -3.18 -20.38
CA ASP A 462 -1.34 -2.69 -19.02
C ASP A 462 -2.59 -3.22 -18.26
N PRO A 463 -2.46 -3.96 -17.17
CA PRO A 463 -3.59 -4.46 -16.39
C PRO A 463 -4.37 -3.36 -15.66
N ARG A 464 -3.78 -2.16 -15.57
CA ARG A 464 -4.43 -1.00 -14.95
C ARG A 464 -5.59 -0.52 -15.80
N ARG A 465 -6.57 0.08 -15.15
CA ARG A 465 -7.73 0.68 -15.84
C ARG A 465 -7.27 1.86 -16.71
N GLU A 466 -8.02 2.14 -17.75
CA GLU A 466 -7.84 3.38 -18.50
C GLU A 466 -8.11 4.58 -17.59
N PHE A 467 -7.38 5.67 -17.83
CA PHE A 467 -7.54 6.89 -17.05
C PHE A 467 -8.88 7.55 -17.39
N GLU A 468 -9.70 7.73 -16.36
CA GLU A 468 -10.93 8.52 -16.42
C GLU A 468 -10.78 9.69 -15.44
N ALA A 469 -11.01 10.90 -15.92
CA ALA A 469 -10.97 12.08 -15.07
C ALA A 469 -12.16 12.04 -14.11
N PHE A 470 -11.88 12.01 -12.81
CA PHE A 470 -12.87 12.07 -11.77
C PHE A 470 -13.12 13.52 -11.34
N SER A 471 -14.39 13.86 -11.08
CA SER A 471 -14.76 15.13 -10.46
C SER A 471 -15.80 14.90 -9.37
N PHE A 472 -15.67 15.63 -8.27
CA PHE A 472 -16.69 15.68 -7.23
C PHE A 472 -17.96 16.37 -7.74
N ALA A 473 -19.07 16.20 -7.01
CA ALA A 473 -20.32 16.89 -7.34
C ALA A 473 -20.16 18.41 -7.15
N GLU A 474 -20.63 19.17 -8.13
CA GLU A 474 -20.64 20.63 -8.03
C GLU A 474 -21.60 21.09 -6.91
N GLY A 475 -21.19 22.11 -6.14
CA GLY A 475 -21.99 22.70 -5.06
C GLY A 475 -22.05 21.85 -3.77
N VAL A 476 -21.17 20.83 -3.62
CA VAL A 476 -20.99 20.06 -2.40
C VAL A 476 -19.54 20.20 -1.94
N GLU A 477 -19.29 21.16 -1.06
CA GLU A 477 -17.92 21.50 -0.61
C GLU A 477 -17.74 21.30 0.90
N THR A 478 -18.84 21.35 1.66
CA THR A 478 -18.82 21.25 3.12
C THR A 478 -19.81 20.19 3.64
N MET A 479 -19.64 19.78 4.90
CA MET A 479 -20.57 18.87 5.55
C MET A 479 -22.02 19.42 5.62
N GLU A 480 -22.19 20.75 5.61
CA GLU A 480 -23.50 21.43 5.67
C GLU A 480 -24.28 21.30 4.36
N ASP A 481 -23.59 21.02 3.25
CA ASP A 481 -24.21 20.82 1.94
C ASP A 481 -24.83 19.42 1.80
N LEU A 482 -24.46 18.48 2.70
CA LEU A 482 -24.91 17.10 2.65
C LEU A 482 -26.37 16.96 3.15
N ARG A 483 -27.15 16.20 2.41
CA ARG A 483 -28.54 15.85 2.80
C ARG A 483 -28.74 14.33 2.69
N PRO A 484 -29.50 13.72 3.61
CA PRO A 484 -29.84 12.31 3.50
C PRO A 484 -30.49 11.98 2.15
N GLY A 485 -30.03 10.89 1.51
CA GLY A 485 -30.54 10.45 0.20
C GLY A 485 -29.83 11.04 -1.01
N MET A 486 -28.80 11.88 -0.86
CA MET A 486 -27.96 12.33 -1.97
C MET A 486 -27.14 11.17 -2.54
N TRP A 487 -27.04 11.12 -3.87
CA TRP A 487 -26.11 10.27 -4.60
C TRP A 487 -24.94 11.12 -5.07
N LEU A 488 -23.75 10.85 -4.53
CA LEU A 488 -22.55 11.64 -4.78
C LEU A 488 -21.45 10.75 -5.33
N PRO A 489 -20.69 11.24 -6.33
CA PRO A 489 -19.46 10.57 -6.74
C PRO A 489 -18.43 10.65 -5.60
N GLY A 490 -17.66 9.59 -5.38
CA GLY A 490 -16.64 9.56 -4.34
C GLY A 490 -15.45 8.69 -4.68
N ILE A 491 -14.31 9.00 -4.07
CA ILE A 491 -13.08 8.22 -4.19
C ILE A 491 -12.85 7.46 -2.89
N VAL A 492 -12.65 6.15 -2.98
CA VAL A 492 -12.23 5.36 -1.82
C VAL A 492 -10.80 5.75 -1.46
N THR A 493 -10.62 6.33 -0.28
CA THR A 493 -9.32 6.80 0.22
C THR A 493 -8.63 5.76 1.08
N ASN A 494 -9.41 4.93 1.78
CA ASN A 494 -8.88 3.88 2.64
C ASN A 494 -9.90 2.76 2.84
N ILE A 495 -9.42 1.51 2.87
CA ILE A 495 -10.23 0.33 3.18
C ILE A 495 -9.77 -0.26 4.51
N THR A 496 -10.74 -0.59 5.36
CA THR A 496 -10.52 -1.19 6.67
C THR A 496 -11.37 -2.44 6.83
N ALA A 497 -11.12 -3.23 7.87
CA ALA A 497 -11.91 -4.41 8.16
C ALA A 497 -13.39 -4.12 8.48
N PHE A 498 -13.75 -2.87 8.80
CA PHE A 498 -15.09 -2.44 9.19
C PHE A 498 -15.78 -1.55 8.15
N GLY A 499 -15.10 -1.16 7.08
CA GLY A 499 -15.69 -0.34 6.02
C GLY A 499 -14.65 0.35 5.14
N ALA A 500 -15.15 1.15 4.23
CA ALA A 500 -14.35 2.00 3.35
C ALA A 500 -14.52 3.47 3.72
N PHE A 501 -13.42 4.20 3.79
CA PHE A 501 -13.44 5.65 3.83
C PHE A 501 -13.53 6.19 2.42
N VAL A 502 -14.44 7.12 2.20
CA VAL A 502 -14.75 7.67 0.87
C VAL A 502 -14.70 9.18 0.94
N ASP A 503 -13.83 9.78 0.16
CA ASP A 503 -13.83 11.21 -0.10
C ASP A 503 -14.94 11.54 -1.11
N ILE A 504 -15.89 12.39 -0.70
CA ILE A 504 -17.03 12.83 -1.50
C ILE A 504 -16.96 14.32 -1.84
N GLY A 505 -15.81 14.96 -1.63
CA GLY A 505 -15.59 16.39 -1.92
C GLY A 505 -15.77 17.32 -0.73
N VAL A 506 -16.24 16.84 0.44
CA VAL A 506 -16.27 17.59 1.69
C VAL A 506 -15.01 17.32 2.51
N HIS A 507 -14.55 18.28 3.32
CA HIS A 507 -13.25 18.22 4.04
C HIS A 507 -13.07 17.04 5.02
N GLN A 508 -13.97 16.08 5.02
CA GLN A 508 -13.94 14.89 5.86
C GLN A 508 -14.43 13.68 5.06
N ASP A 509 -13.67 12.59 5.12
CA ASP A 509 -14.07 11.34 4.48
C ASP A 509 -15.31 10.74 5.16
N GLY A 510 -16.25 10.30 4.36
CA GLY A 510 -17.39 9.51 4.81
C GLY A 510 -16.99 8.06 5.07
N LEU A 511 -17.63 7.40 6.04
CA LEU A 511 -17.45 5.97 6.28
C LEU A 511 -18.61 5.16 5.69
N VAL A 512 -18.34 4.31 4.72
CA VAL A 512 -19.24 3.26 4.26
C VAL A 512 -18.96 2.01 5.09
N HIS A 513 -19.80 1.77 6.10
CA HIS A 513 -19.63 0.63 7.00
C HIS A 513 -20.05 -0.68 6.34
N VAL A 514 -19.48 -1.83 6.74
CA VAL A 514 -19.81 -3.16 6.18
C VAL A 514 -21.14 -3.73 6.62
N SER A 515 -21.85 -3.08 7.58
CA SER A 515 -23.16 -3.53 8.10
C SER A 515 -24.31 -3.03 7.25
#